data_e34a6fa1865045276105dfa6a36b9fe0
#
_entry.id   e34a6fa1865045276105dfa6a36b9fe0
#
_cell.length_a   1.000
_cell.length_b   1.000
_cell.length_c   1.000
_cell.angle_alpha   90.00
_cell.angle_beta   90.00
_cell.angle_gamma   90.00
#
_symmetry.space_group_name_H-M   'P 1'
#
loop_
_entity.id
_entity.type
_entity.pdbx_description
1 polymer ?
#
loop_
_entity_poly.entity_id
_entity_poly.type
_entity_poly.pdbx_seq_one_letter_code
_entity_poly.pdbx_strand_id
1 'polypeptide(L)'
;GFSRFYVTGDGADAWLTKQITGNMPRIGRIGLAYFASPKGKILTEMTVTRLAENDFLLMTGAGAYWHDRDLLMANLPADGLVTINDVTRNLATLLVTGPKAPAILADMTGQSMMHDDFAWLSHRKIDLAGCQVNVIRVSFAGEAGFEIHCQMDDVVAVYDAVMAAGASHQLRPFGMLALDSMRLEKGYRSWKSDLTSDYTMFESGLGRWVNFNKDDFVGRAALQAEKQTGSQREFVTLTLDDPDDGAPFGEAVYLSNVSIDGADAGLVVSAGYGHRVGASIAMAVVDREALAKAKDISVHVLGRKRRATVVEGHVLY
;
A
#
# COMPACT_ATOMS: atom_id res chain seq x y z
N GLY A 1 -0.26 10.97 -6.48
CA GLY A 1 -1.13 11.80 -5.62
C GLY A 1 -2.03 10.96 -4.75
N PHE A 2 -2.55 11.58 -3.69
CA PHE A 2 -3.43 10.94 -2.72
C PHE A 2 -4.76 11.71 -2.63
N SER A 3 -5.84 10.98 -2.40
CA SER A 3 -7.10 11.53 -1.90
C SER A 3 -7.09 11.51 -0.38
N ARG A 4 -7.68 12.53 0.26
CA ARG A 4 -7.58 12.72 1.71
C ARG A 4 -8.90 13.15 2.29
N PHE A 5 -9.31 12.47 3.36
CA PHE A 5 -10.57 12.72 4.03
C PHE A 5 -10.34 12.79 5.54
N TYR A 6 -10.74 13.88 6.17
CA TYR A 6 -10.91 13.88 7.63
C TYR A 6 -12.23 13.23 7.99
N VAL A 7 -12.18 12.30 8.94
CA VAL A 7 -13.35 11.65 9.54
C VAL A 7 -13.37 12.01 11.01
N THR A 8 -14.41 12.70 11.45
CA THR A 8 -14.52 13.25 12.79
C THR A 8 -15.91 13.05 13.38
N GLY A 9 -16.04 13.23 14.69
CA GLY A 9 -17.32 13.17 15.43
C GLY A 9 -17.39 11.99 16.38
N ASP A 10 -18.29 12.07 17.37
CA ASP A 10 -18.37 11.12 18.48
C ASP A 10 -18.60 9.67 18.05
N GLY A 11 -19.17 9.45 16.87
CA GLY A 11 -19.36 8.13 16.26
C GLY A 11 -18.24 7.64 15.36
N ALA A 12 -17.18 8.45 15.09
CA ALA A 12 -16.20 8.18 14.06
C ALA A 12 -15.40 6.89 14.29
N ASP A 13 -14.91 6.65 15.52
CA ASP A 13 -14.17 5.42 15.86
C ASP A 13 -15.03 4.16 15.70
N ALA A 14 -16.23 4.18 16.24
CA ALA A 14 -17.15 3.05 16.16
C ALA A 14 -17.57 2.75 14.71
N TRP A 15 -17.84 3.80 13.92
CA TRP A 15 -18.21 3.67 12.52
C TRP A 15 -17.05 3.10 11.69
N LEU A 16 -15.86 3.71 11.75
CA LEU A 16 -14.67 3.22 11.02
C LEU A 16 -14.31 1.80 11.40
N THR A 17 -14.41 1.46 12.70
CA THR A 17 -14.16 0.10 13.19
C THR A 17 -15.04 -0.93 12.48
N LYS A 18 -16.29 -0.62 12.17
CA LYS A 18 -17.20 -1.50 11.41
C LYS A 18 -16.89 -1.54 9.92
N GLN A 19 -16.35 -0.46 9.35
CA GLN A 19 -16.06 -0.41 7.91
C GLN A 19 -14.82 -1.22 7.53
N ILE A 20 -13.81 -1.30 8.41
CA ILE A 20 -12.52 -1.93 8.10
C ILE A 20 -12.44 -3.37 8.63
N THR A 21 -11.71 -4.23 7.93
CA THR A 21 -11.52 -5.64 8.33
C THR A 21 -10.53 -5.81 9.50
N GLY A 22 -9.57 -4.89 9.63
CA GLY A 22 -8.49 -4.94 10.61
C GLY A 22 -8.76 -4.14 11.88
N ASN A 23 -7.70 -3.85 12.61
CA ASN A 23 -7.74 -3.03 13.82
C ASN A 23 -7.62 -1.54 13.52
N MET A 24 -8.30 -0.72 14.31
CA MET A 24 -8.02 0.71 14.35
C MET A 24 -6.63 0.99 14.95
N PRO A 25 -5.87 1.94 14.39
CA PRO A 25 -4.60 2.35 15.00
C PRO A 25 -4.84 3.06 16.34
N ARG A 26 -3.83 3.04 17.22
CA ARG A 26 -3.82 3.87 18.43
C ARG A 26 -3.63 5.35 18.06
N ILE A 27 -3.97 6.26 18.95
CA ILE A 27 -3.73 7.70 18.78
C ILE A 27 -2.24 7.94 18.49
N GLY A 28 -1.96 8.79 17.50
CA GLY A 28 -0.60 9.09 17.02
C GLY A 28 0.01 7.99 16.13
N ARG A 29 -0.76 6.94 15.80
CA ARG A 29 -0.32 5.83 14.95
C ARG A 29 -1.10 5.77 13.65
N ILE A 30 -0.56 4.99 12.72
CA ILE A 30 -1.12 4.76 11.40
C ILE A 30 -1.35 3.28 11.20
N GLY A 31 -2.37 2.92 10.43
CA GLY A 31 -2.61 1.56 9.98
C GLY A 31 -3.07 1.52 8.53
N LEU A 32 -2.74 0.46 7.81
CA LEU A 32 -3.42 0.11 6.58
C LEU A 32 -4.79 -0.44 6.92
N ALA A 33 -5.81 0.08 6.29
CA ALA A 33 -7.20 -0.29 6.48
C ALA A 33 -7.80 -0.80 5.17
N TYR A 34 -8.36 -1.99 5.22
CA TYR A 34 -9.03 -2.61 4.09
C TYR A 34 -10.52 -2.63 4.33
N PHE A 35 -11.27 -2.15 3.35
CA PHE A 35 -12.72 -2.20 3.32
C PHE A 35 -13.13 -3.39 2.45
N ALA A 36 -14.00 -4.23 2.98
CA ALA A 36 -14.49 -5.39 2.27
C ALA A 36 -15.97 -5.24 1.90
N SER A 37 -16.38 -5.90 0.82
CA SER A 37 -17.80 -6.08 0.49
C SER A 37 -18.43 -7.14 1.41
N PRO A 38 -19.77 -7.24 1.47
CA PRO A 38 -20.43 -8.34 2.18
C PRO A 38 -19.99 -9.75 1.72
N LYS A 39 -19.41 -9.86 0.51
CA LYS A 39 -18.85 -11.10 -0.04
C LYS A 39 -17.37 -11.32 0.30
N GLY A 40 -16.74 -10.48 1.13
CA GLY A 40 -15.32 -10.58 1.49
C GLY A 40 -14.34 -10.09 0.43
N LYS A 41 -14.83 -9.52 -0.69
CA LYS A 41 -13.99 -8.93 -1.74
C LYS A 41 -13.45 -7.58 -1.29
N ILE A 42 -12.22 -7.23 -1.71
CA ILE A 42 -11.61 -5.94 -1.40
C ILE A 42 -12.38 -4.83 -2.14
N LEU A 43 -12.84 -3.81 -1.42
CA LEU A 43 -13.43 -2.62 -2.01
C LEU A 43 -12.42 -1.49 -2.13
N THR A 44 -11.61 -1.26 -1.09
CA THR A 44 -10.53 -0.29 -1.12
C THR A 44 -9.48 -0.56 -0.05
N GLU A 45 -8.30 0.02 -0.25
CA GLU A 45 -7.23 0.16 0.75
C GLU A 45 -7.05 1.65 1.07
N MET A 46 -6.99 1.97 2.34
CA MET A 46 -6.68 3.32 2.82
C MET A 46 -5.63 3.26 3.93
N THR A 47 -4.82 4.30 4.02
CA THR A 47 -4.04 4.57 5.23
C THR A 47 -4.93 5.35 6.20
N VAL A 48 -5.06 4.88 7.44
CA VAL A 48 -5.77 5.57 8.52
C VAL A 48 -4.75 6.08 9.53
N THR A 49 -4.65 7.40 9.67
CA THR A 49 -3.90 8.06 10.75
C THR A 49 -4.87 8.48 11.84
N ARG A 50 -4.70 7.99 13.06
CA ARG A 50 -5.52 8.40 14.20
C ARG A 50 -4.87 9.59 14.87
N LEU A 51 -5.46 10.76 14.72
CA LEU A 51 -4.96 12.04 15.23
C LEU A 51 -5.39 12.29 16.68
N ALA A 52 -6.62 11.89 17.02
CA ALA A 52 -7.21 11.94 18.35
C ALA A 52 -8.22 10.79 18.51
N GLU A 53 -8.98 10.77 19.61
CA GLU A 53 -9.93 9.71 19.92
C GLU A 53 -10.92 9.47 18.79
N ASN A 54 -11.53 10.53 18.29
CA ASN A 54 -12.54 10.52 17.21
C ASN A 54 -12.14 11.40 16.02
N ASP A 55 -10.85 11.53 15.76
CA ASP A 55 -10.31 12.34 14.66
C ASP A 55 -9.30 11.52 13.84
N PHE A 56 -9.63 11.30 12.59
CA PHE A 56 -8.88 10.43 11.67
C PHE A 56 -8.61 11.13 10.35
N LEU A 57 -7.40 10.94 9.83
CA LEU A 57 -7.06 11.26 8.44
C LEU A 57 -6.96 9.97 7.65
N LEU A 58 -7.86 9.81 6.69
CA LEU A 58 -7.85 8.72 5.73
C LEU A 58 -7.15 9.17 4.45
N MET A 59 -6.33 8.29 3.89
CA MET A 59 -5.67 8.53 2.61
C MET A 59 -5.76 7.31 1.72
N THR A 60 -6.00 7.54 0.44
CA THR A 60 -6.04 6.54 -0.62
C THR A 60 -5.39 7.06 -1.90
N GLY A 61 -5.08 6.17 -2.84
CA GLY A 61 -4.54 6.57 -4.15
C GLY A 61 -5.49 7.47 -4.92
N ALA A 62 -4.98 8.57 -5.48
CA ALA A 62 -5.80 9.58 -6.17
C ALA A 62 -6.62 9.01 -7.34
N GLY A 63 -6.15 7.95 -8.00
CA GLY A 63 -6.89 7.26 -9.07
C GLY A 63 -8.20 6.60 -8.60
N ALA A 64 -8.37 6.39 -7.29
CA ALA A 64 -9.57 5.83 -6.70
C ALA A 64 -10.51 6.88 -6.08
N TYR A 65 -10.21 8.18 -6.22
CA TYR A 65 -10.90 9.26 -5.50
C TYR A 65 -12.43 9.15 -5.52
N TRP A 66 -13.05 9.08 -6.70
CA TRP A 66 -14.50 9.06 -6.81
C TRP A 66 -15.10 7.79 -6.20
N HIS A 67 -14.50 6.65 -6.48
CA HIS A 67 -14.94 5.37 -5.92
C HIS A 67 -14.87 5.38 -4.40
N ASP A 68 -13.76 5.82 -3.83
CA ASP A 68 -13.52 5.76 -2.39
C ASP A 68 -14.34 6.81 -1.64
N ARG A 69 -14.50 8.01 -2.23
CA ARG A 69 -15.41 9.04 -1.72
C ARG A 69 -16.84 8.53 -1.67
N ASP A 70 -17.32 7.96 -2.75
CA ASP A 70 -18.70 7.45 -2.82
C ASP A 70 -18.90 6.28 -1.85
N LEU A 71 -17.92 5.40 -1.69
CA LEU A 71 -17.94 4.32 -0.71
C LEU A 71 -18.08 4.86 0.73
N LEU A 72 -17.29 5.86 1.10
CA LEU A 72 -17.35 6.48 2.42
C LEU A 72 -18.70 7.17 2.65
N MET A 73 -19.18 7.95 1.67
CA MET A 73 -20.45 8.69 1.77
C MET A 73 -21.66 7.78 1.80
N ALA A 74 -21.69 6.69 1.02
CA ALA A 74 -22.80 5.74 0.99
C ALA A 74 -22.99 5.00 2.32
N ASN A 75 -21.92 4.83 3.09
CA ASN A 75 -21.93 4.15 4.38
C ASN A 75 -22.01 5.10 5.59
N LEU A 76 -22.10 6.41 5.35
CA LEU A 76 -22.19 7.42 6.41
C LEU A 76 -23.52 7.27 7.18
N PRO A 77 -23.49 7.18 8.53
CA PRO A 77 -24.71 7.11 9.31
C PRO A 77 -25.49 8.43 9.25
N ALA A 78 -26.82 8.32 9.26
CA ALA A 78 -27.70 9.48 9.15
C ALA A 78 -27.92 10.24 10.48
N ASP A 79 -27.32 9.77 11.58
CA ASP A 79 -27.48 10.35 12.93
C ASP A 79 -26.67 11.63 13.17
N GLY A 80 -25.78 11.99 12.22
CA GLY A 80 -24.94 13.18 12.31
C GLY A 80 -23.75 13.05 13.26
N LEU A 81 -23.50 11.85 13.83
CA LEU A 81 -22.38 11.61 14.75
C LEU A 81 -21.04 11.43 14.03
N VAL A 82 -21.04 11.30 12.70
CA VAL A 82 -19.85 11.18 11.87
C VAL A 82 -19.88 12.22 10.78
N THR A 83 -18.78 12.94 10.63
CA THR A 83 -18.56 13.93 9.56
C THR A 83 -17.37 13.53 8.72
N ILE A 84 -17.52 13.56 7.39
CA ILE A 84 -16.44 13.36 6.43
C ILE A 84 -16.16 14.66 5.71
N ASN A 85 -14.93 15.14 5.81
CA ASN A 85 -14.48 16.36 5.18
C ASN A 85 -13.38 16.05 4.14
N ASP A 86 -13.68 16.31 2.88
CA ASP A 86 -12.73 16.10 1.79
C ASP A 86 -11.71 17.25 1.76
N VAL A 87 -10.46 16.93 2.06
CA VAL A 87 -9.34 17.87 2.09
C VAL A 87 -8.29 17.56 1.01
N THR A 88 -8.67 16.80 0.01
CA THR A 88 -7.78 16.36 -1.08
C THR A 88 -7.07 17.53 -1.75
N ARG A 89 -7.74 18.65 -1.95
CA ARG A 89 -7.19 19.84 -2.62
C ARG A 89 -6.48 20.80 -1.66
N ASN A 90 -6.65 20.63 -0.36
CA ASN A 90 -6.07 21.52 0.65
C ASN A 90 -4.69 21.06 1.10
N LEU A 91 -4.38 19.76 0.97
CA LEU A 91 -3.15 19.16 1.44
C LEU A 91 -2.29 18.69 0.29
N ALA A 92 -0.99 18.92 0.40
CA ALA A 92 0.05 18.30 -0.43
C ALA A 92 0.80 17.23 0.36
N THR A 93 1.45 16.30 -0.35
CA THR A 93 2.31 15.28 0.25
C THR A 93 3.63 15.21 -0.50
N LEU A 94 4.73 15.34 0.22
CA LEU A 94 6.08 15.06 -0.25
C LEU A 94 6.55 13.74 0.38
N LEU A 95 7.09 12.86 -0.45
CA LEU A 95 7.71 11.61 0.00
C LEU A 95 9.22 11.79 0.03
N VAL A 96 9.83 11.60 1.20
CA VAL A 96 11.29 11.55 1.38
C VAL A 96 11.66 10.14 1.80
N THR A 97 12.40 9.43 0.96
CA THR A 97 12.72 8.01 1.22
C THR A 97 14.18 7.69 0.91
N GLY A 98 14.70 6.65 1.54
CA GLY A 98 16.05 6.16 1.41
C GLY A 98 16.77 6.10 2.77
N PRO A 99 17.94 5.47 2.82
CA PRO A 99 18.67 5.25 4.09
C PRO A 99 19.10 6.56 4.78
N LYS A 100 19.20 7.66 4.05
CA LYS A 100 19.57 8.99 4.56
C LYS A 100 18.36 9.87 4.90
N ALA A 101 17.13 9.45 4.61
CA ALA A 101 15.94 10.23 4.88
C ALA A 101 15.78 10.66 6.36
N PRO A 102 16.08 9.80 7.37
CA PRO A 102 16.06 10.22 8.77
C PRO A 102 17.06 11.35 9.08
N ALA A 103 18.25 11.31 8.49
CA ALA A 103 19.27 12.35 8.71
C ALA A 103 18.85 13.69 8.10
N ILE A 104 18.29 13.68 6.89
CA ILE A 104 17.78 14.88 6.22
C ILE A 104 16.72 15.59 7.08
N LEU A 105 15.74 14.83 7.59
CA LEU A 105 14.70 15.41 8.42
C LEU A 105 15.24 15.83 9.80
N ALA A 106 16.23 15.13 10.35
CA ALA A 106 16.88 15.53 11.59
C ALA A 106 17.62 16.88 11.44
N ASP A 107 18.33 17.07 10.32
CA ASP A 107 19.00 18.34 10.02
C ASP A 107 18.01 19.52 9.90
N MET A 108 16.81 19.26 9.38
CA MET A 108 15.76 20.28 9.23
C MET A 108 15.08 20.65 10.56
N THR A 109 14.96 19.68 11.47
CA THR A 109 14.12 19.82 12.67
C THR A 109 14.90 19.98 13.97
N GLY A 110 16.18 19.64 13.95
CA GLY A 110 17.00 19.50 15.16
C GLY A 110 16.57 18.33 16.07
N GLN A 111 15.69 17.44 15.60
CA GLN A 111 15.17 16.30 16.34
C GLN A 111 15.59 14.98 15.71
N SER A 112 15.82 13.96 16.52
CA SER A 112 16.09 12.63 16.00
C SER A 112 14.87 12.05 15.27
N MET A 113 15.10 11.56 14.08
CA MET A 113 14.13 10.87 13.22
C MET A 113 14.44 9.38 13.08
N MET A 114 15.31 8.86 13.94
CA MET A 114 15.64 7.42 13.99
C MET A 114 14.46 6.60 14.50
N HIS A 115 14.54 5.27 14.34
CA HIS A 115 13.43 4.38 14.66
C HIS A 115 13.02 4.44 16.14
N ASP A 116 13.97 4.52 17.03
CA ASP A 116 13.73 4.51 18.49
C ASP A 116 13.00 5.79 18.94
N ASP A 117 13.25 6.91 18.28
CA ASP A 117 12.65 8.19 18.61
C ASP A 117 11.38 8.47 17.84
N PHE A 118 11.29 8.01 16.59
CA PHE A 118 10.13 8.15 15.74
C PHE A 118 9.81 6.79 15.10
N ALA A 119 9.03 5.98 15.80
CA ALA A 119 8.76 4.60 15.43
C ALA A 119 8.05 4.47 14.07
N TRP A 120 8.26 3.36 13.37
CA TRP A 120 7.53 2.99 12.15
C TRP A 120 6.00 3.05 12.37
N LEU A 121 5.28 3.54 11.38
CA LEU A 121 3.83 3.77 11.42
C LEU A 121 3.41 4.74 12.55
N SER A 122 4.23 5.76 12.81
CA SER A 122 3.90 6.87 13.71
C SER A 122 3.67 8.15 12.94
N HIS A 123 2.97 9.08 13.59
CA HIS A 123 2.67 10.41 13.12
C HIS A 123 3.17 11.45 14.13
N ARG A 124 3.70 12.56 13.64
CA ARG A 124 4.04 13.76 14.42
C ARG A 124 3.66 15.04 13.69
N LYS A 125 3.24 16.05 14.45
CA LYS A 125 3.21 17.43 13.98
C LYS A 125 4.58 18.05 14.21
N ILE A 126 5.17 18.62 13.18
CA ILE A 126 6.53 19.17 13.18
C ILE A 126 6.53 20.50 12.46
N ASP A 127 7.39 21.43 12.90
CA ASP A 127 7.68 22.63 12.13
C ASP A 127 8.78 22.35 11.11
N LEU A 128 8.50 22.58 9.84
CA LEU A 128 9.47 22.52 8.75
C LEU A 128 9.44 23.85 8.00
N ALA A 129 10.54 24.58 8.06
CA ALA A 129 10.70 25.89 7.40
C ALA A 129 9.62 26.92 7.81
N GLY A 130 9.18 26.90 9.06
CA GLY A 130 8.11 27.77 9.58
C GLY A 130 6.70 27.30 9.23
N CYS A 131 6.55 26.15 8.59
CA CYS A 131 5.26 25.56 8.24
C CYS A 131 4.94 24.39 9.18
N GLN A 132 3.73 24.36 9.74
CA GLN A 132 3.26 23.24 10.55
C GLN A 132 2.84 22.09 9.63
N VAL A 133 3.57 20.99 9.66
CA VAL A 133 3.32 19.83 8.83
C VAL A 133 3.02 18.58 9.65
N ASN A 134 2.28 17.66 9.08
CA ASN A 134 2.12 16.33 9.62
C ASN A 134 3.13 15.39 8.95
N VAL A 135 4.05 14.83 9.72
CA VAL A 135 5.02 13.85 9.22
C VAL A 135 4.60 12.46 9.65
N ILE A 136 4.51 11.57 8.69
CA ILE A 136 4.16 10.16 8.86
C ILE A 136 5.40 9.33 8.52
N ARG A 137 5.82 8.46 9.42
CA ARG A 137 6.91 7.53 9.14
C ARG A 137 6.38 6.26 8.46
N VAL A 138 6.34 6.29 7.16
CA VAL A 138 5.89 5.20 6.28
C VAL A 138 6.67 5.26 4.98
N SER A 139 6.82 4.13 4.32
CA SER A 139 7.44 4.07 3.00
C SER A 139 6.83 2.96 2.16
N PHE A 140 6.56 3.27 0.91
CA PHE A 140 6.17 2.31 -0.11
C PHE A 140 7.39 1.85 -0.94
N ALA A 141 8.55 2.49 -0.75
CA ALA A 141 9.81 2.14 -1.42
C ALA A 141 10.60 1.02 -0.72
N GLY A 142 10.16 0.58 0.48
CA GLY A 142 10.87 -0.45 1.25
C GLY A 142 12.14 0.02 1.96
N GLU A 143 12.44 1.32 1.93
CA GLU A 143 13.52 1.98 2.64
C GLU A 143 12.95 2.84 3.78
N ALA A 144 13.82 3.43 4.61
CA ALA A 144 13.37 4.45 5.55
C ALA A 144 12.65 5.56 4.79
N GLY A 145 11.47 5.95 5.25
CA GLY A 145 10.66 6.92 4.52
C GLY A 145 9.73 7.72 5.40
N PHE A 146 9.42 8.91 4.91
CA PHE A 146 8.53 9.86 5.55
C PHE A 146 7.62 10.50 4.50
N GLU A 147 6.35 10.56 4.81
CA GLU A 147 5.39 11.39 4.10
C GLU A 147 5.19 12.68 4.88
N ILE A 148 5.47 13.81 4.23
CA ILE A 148 5.32 15.14 4.78
C ILE A 148 4.04 15.72 4.20
N HIS A 149 3.02 15.86 5.04
CA HIS A 149 1.72 16.42 4.67
C HIS A 149 1.66 17.89 5.11
N CYS A 150 1.60 18.79 4.16
CA CYS A 150 1.54 20.24 4.39
C CYS A 150 0.30 20.85 3.74
N GLN A 151 -0.03 22.08 4.09
CA GLN A 151 -1.02 22.85 3.34
C GLN A 151 -0.54 23.05 1.91
N MET A 152 -1.47 23.14 0.97
CA MET A 152 -1.13 23.29 -0.45
C MET A 152 -0.30 24.56 -0.70
N ASP A 153 -0.58 25.63 0.04
CA ASP A 153 0.13 26.91 -0.09
C ASP A 153 1.58 26.84 0.43
N ASP A 154 1.87 25.91 1.33
CA ASP A 154 3.19 25.74 1.95
C ASP A 154 4.09 24.78 1.14
N VAL A 155 3.55 24.04 0.15
CA VAL A 155 4.26 22.92 -0.49
C VAL A 155 5.58 23.33 -1.13
N VAL A 156 5.66 24.50 -1.73
CA VAL A 156 6.88 25.00 -2.38
C VAL A 156 7.96 25.28 -1.33
N ALA A 157 7.60 25.99 -0.25
CA ALA A 157 8.54 26.31 0.83
C ALA A 157 9.08 25.03 1.50
N VAL A 158 8.20 24.06 1.77
CA VAL A 158 8.60 22.78 2.36
C VAL A 158 9.48 21.98 1.40
N TYR A 159 9.13 21.94 0.10
CA TYR A 159 9.93 21.27 -0.92
C TYR A 159 11.34 21.85 -1.03
N ASP A 160 11.46 23.18 -1.14
CA ASP A 160 12.74 23.87 -1.26
C ASP A 160 13.61 23.64 -0.02
N ALA A 161 13.02 23.64 1.17
CA ALA A 161 13.72 23.36 2.42
C ALA A 161 14.22 21.89 2.45
N VAL A 162 13.39 20.92 2.03
CA VAL A 162 13.79 19.51 1.92
C VAL A 162 14.95 19.34 0.92
N MET A 163 14.88 20.00 -0.24
CA MET A 163 15.92 19.92 -1.25
C MET A 163 17.23 20.56 -0.77
N ALA A 164 17.16 21.71 -0.06
CA ALA A 164 18.33 22.37 0.50
C ALA A 164 19.01 21.51 1.58
N ALA A 165 18.27 20.97 2.55
CA ALA A 165 18.78 20.07 3.58
C ALA A 165 19.32 18.76 2.98
N GLY A 166 18.67 18.26 1.95
CA GLY A 166 19.05 17.03 1.27
C GLY A 166 20.29 17.13 0.38
N ALA A 167 20.77 18.33 0.05
CA ALA A 167 21.90 18.52 -0.88
C ALA A 167 23.18 17.83 -0.40
N SER A 168 23.55 17.97 0.87
CA SER A 168 24.71 17.31 1.49
C SER A 168 24.56 15.77 1.56
N HIS A 169 23.33 15.28 1.55
CA HIS A 169 22.97 13.86 1.58
C HIS A 169 22.78 13.24 0.20
N GLN A 170 23.00 14.02 -0.88
CA GLN A 170 22.79 13.60 -2.27
C GLN A 170 21.33 13.25 -2.58
N LEU A 171 20.38 13.96 -1.97
CA LEU A 171 18.96 13.82 -2.27
C LEU A 171 18.72 14.12 -3.76
N ARG A 172 17.88 13.30 -4.38
CA ARG A 172 17.46 13.48 -5.78
C ARG A 172 15.98 13.21 -5.94
N PRO A 173 15.27 13.98 -6.76
CA PRO A 173 13.92 13.63 -7.17
C PRO A 173 13.90 12.30 -7.93
N PHE A 174 12.82 11.51 -7.75
CA PHE A 174 12.59 10.29 -8.52
C PHE A 174 11.10 10.18 -8.90
N GLY A 175 10.81 9.41 -9.94
CA GLY A 175 9.47 9.25 -10.48
C GLY A 175 8.74 8.01 -10.01
N MET A 176 7.47 7.90 -10.39
CA MET A 176 6.60 6.79 -10.02
C MET A 176 7.08 5.43 -10.53
N LEU A 177 7.72 5.37 -11.70
CA LEU A 177 8.26 4.10 -12.22
C LEU A 177 9.38 3.55 -11.33
N ALA A 178 10.25 4.44 -10.80
CA ALA A 178 11.28 4.02 -9.85
C ALA A 178 10.65 3.54 -8.52
N LEU A 179 9.61 4.24 -8.03
CA LEU A 179 8.88 3.82 -6.85
C LEU A 179 8.23 2.44 -7.04
N ASP A 180 7.65 2.21 -8.21
CA ASP A 180 7.00 0.93 -8.54
C ASP A 180 8.01 -0.22 -8.59
N SER A 181 9.18 -0.02 -9.19
CA SER A 181 10.27 -1.00 -9.15
C SER A 181 10.69 -1.32 -7.69
N MET A 182 10.89 -0.30 -6.86
CA MET A 182 11.30 -0.49 -5.46
C MET A 182 10.25 -1.23 -4.62
N ARG A 183 8.95 -0.92 -4.77
CA ARG A 183 7.89 -1.59 -4.01
C ARG A 183 7.74 -3.07 -4.39
N LEU A 184 7.95 -3.41 -5.68
CA LEU A 184 7.93 -4.79 -6.16
C LEU A 184 8.96 -5.66 -5.44
N GLU A 185 10.17 -5.17 -5.26
CA GLU A 185 11.24 -5.89 -4.55
C GLU A 185 10.88 -6.17 -3.08
N LYS A 186 10.02 -5.36 -2.48
CA LYS A 186 9.50 -5.52 -1.09
C LYS A 186 8.19 -6.30 -1.01
N GLY A 187 7.66 -6.75 -2.14
CA GLY A 187 6.39 -7.45 -2.15
C GLY A 187 5.20 -6.56 -1.75
N TYR A 188 5.35 -5.22 -1.83
CA TYR A 188 4.25 -4.31 -1.49
C TYR A 188 3.22 -4.27 -2.61
N ARG A 189 1.99 -4.55 -2.26
CA ARG A 189 0.85 -4.58 -3.17
C ARG A 189 0.33 -3.18 -3.42
N SER A 190 -0.05 -2.89 -4.64
CA SER A 190 -0.63 -1.62 -5.04
C SER A 190 -2.14 -1.73 -5.20
N TRP A 191 -2.86 -0.79 -4.61
CA TRP A 191 -4.30 -0.66 -4.82
C TRP A 191 -4.61 -0.33 -6.28
N LYS A 192 -5.63 -0.97 -6.85
CA LYS A 192 -6.07 -0.91 -8.25
C LYS A 192 -5.22 -1.68 -9.27
N SER A 193 -4.11 -2.29 -8.87
CA SER A 193 -3.37 -3.24 -9.70
C SER A 193 -3.34 -4.63 -9.05
N ASP A 194 -2.63 -4.76 -7.93
CA ASP A 194 -2.52 -6.04 -7.21
C ASP A 194 -3.74 -6.35 -6.35
N LEU A 195 -4.36 -5.30 -5.83
CA LEU A 195 -5.55 -5.34 -5.01
C LEU A 195 -6.73 -4.78 -5.78
N THR A 196 -7.66 -5.65 -6.13
CA THR A 196 -8.89 -5.31 -6.86
C THR A 196 -10.10 -5.94 -6.21
N SER A 197 -11.28 -5.52 -6.64
CA SER A 197 -12.55 -6.12 -6.19
C SER A 197 -12.83 -7.53 -6.76
N ASP A 198 -11.90 -8.08 -7.55
CA ASP A 198 -12.00 -9.45 -8.08
C ASP A 198 -11.58 -10.49 -7.06
N TYR A 199 -10.81 -10.07 -6.04
CA TYR A 199 -10.19 -10.97 -5.06
C TYR A 199 -10.68 -10.69 -3.65
N THR A 200 -10.65 -11.74 -2.81
CA THR A 200 -10.89 -11.60 -1.37
C THR A 200 -9.63 -11.17 -0.63
N MET A 201 -9.78 -10.84 0.66
CA MET A 201 -8.65 -10.55 1.53
C MET A 201 -7.65 -11.71 1.60
N PHE A 202 -8.14 -12.96 1.60
CA PHE A 202 -7.27 -14.13 1.68
C PHE A 202 -6.63 -14.46 0.34
N GLU A 203 -7.37 -14.39 -0.77
CA GLU A 203 -6.84 -14.58 -2.12
C GLU A 203 -5.71 -13.58 -2.44
N SER A 204 -5.78 -12.37 -1.87
CA SER A 204 -4.76 -11.33 -2.02
C SER A 204 -3.62 -11.43 -0.99
N GLY A 205 -3.56 -12.49 -0.17
CA GLY A 205 -2.53 -12.66 0.87
C GLY A 205 -2.62 -11.64 2.01
N LEU A 206 -3.79 -11.06 2.24
CA LEU A 206 -4.03 -10.01 3.24
C LEU A 206 -4.70 -10.53 4.53
N GLY A 207 -4.69 -11.85 4.76
CA GLY A 207 -5.36 -12.46 5.92
C GLY A 207 -4.93 -11.91 7.28
N ARG A 208 -3.70 -11.41 7.41
CA ARG A 208 -3.20 -10.78 8.65
C ARG A 208 -3.91 -9.45 9.00
N TRP A 209 -4.57 -8.81 8.03
CA TRP A 209 -5.36 -7.59 8.25
C TRP A 209 -6.84 -7.88 8.46
N VAL A 210 -7.24 -9.14 8.65
CA VAL A 210 -8.60 -9.53 9.02
C VAL A 210 -8.63 -9.93 10.48
N ASN A 211 -9.27 -9.12 11.33
CA ASN A 211 -9.37 -9.39 12.75
C ASN A 211 -10.75 -9.94 13.13
N PHE A 212 -10.84 -11.25 13.32
CA PHE A 212 -12.05 -11.93 13.76
C PHE A 212 -12.37 -11.78 15.26
N ASN A 213 -11.47 -11.18 16.06
CA ASN A 213 -11.74 -10.89 17.47
C ASN A 213 -12.58 -9.61 17.66
N LYS A 214 -12.82 -8.84 16.59
CA LYS A 214 -13.80 -7.75 16.58
C LYS A 214 -15.21 -8.30 16.62
N ASP A 215 -16.14 -7.55 17.20
CA ASP A 215 -17.55 -7.95 17.29
C ASP A 215 -18.17 -8.11 15.89
N ASP A 216 -17.99 -7.11 15.03
CA ASP A 216 -18.49 -7.13 13.66
C ASP A 216 -17.70 -6.22 12.72
N PHE A 217 -17.72 -6.53 11.42
CA PHE A 217 -17.27 -5.69 10.32
C PHE A 217 -17.88 -6.17 8.99
N VAL A 218 -17.91 -5.30 8.00
CA VAL A 218 -18.48 -5.63 6.68
C VAL A 218 -17.67 -6.77 6.05
N GLY A 219 -18.38 -7.84 5.62
CA GLY A 219 -17.76 -9.03 5.01
C GLY A 219 -17.29 -10.10 5.99
N ARG A 220 -17.47 -9.91 7.31
CA ARG A 220 -17.00 -10.84 8.34
C ARG A 220 -17.45 -12.28 8.11
N ALA A 221 -18.73 -12.51 7.84
CA ALA A 221 -19.30 -13.85 7.66
C ALA A 221 -18.67 -14.58 6.44
N ALA A 222 -18.55 -13.88 5.30
CA ALA A 222 -17.94 -14.44 4.09
C ALA A 222 -16.46 -14.79 4.31
N LEU A 223 -15.69 -13.88 4.91
CA LEU A 223 -14.28 -14.09 5.21
C LEU A 223 -14.07 -15.20 6.24
N GLN A 224 -14.98 -15.34 7.21
CA GLN A 224 -14.90 -16.44 8.18
C GLN A 224 -15.18 -17.79 7.53
N ALA A 225 -16.13 -17.88 6.61
CA ALA A 225 -16.39 -19.09 5.83
C ALA A 225 -15.18 -19.46 4.95
N GLU A 226 -14.62 -18.48 4.22
CA GLU A 226 -13.45 -18.69 3.39
C GLU A 226 -12.22 -19.16 4.21
N LYS A 227 -12.01 -18.59 5.40
CA LYS A 227 -10.95 -19.04 6.31
C LYS A 227 -11.08 -20.51 6.70
N GLN A 228 -12.31 -21.02 6.82
CA GLN A 228 -12.57 -22.41 7.18
C GLN A 228 -12.41 -23.37 5.99
N THR A 229 -12.86 -22.96 4.80
CA THR A 229 -12.83 -23.79 3.59
C THR A 229 -11.54 -23.68 2.80
N GLY A 230 -10.77 -22.64 3.01
CA GLY A 230 -9.62 -22.24 2.20
C GLY A 230 -10.02 -21.40 0.99
N SER A 231 -9.09 -20.57 0.52
CA SER A 231 -9.27 -19.77 -0.69
C SER A 231 -9.03 -20.61 -1.94
N GLN A 232 -9.69 -20.27 -3.03
CA GLN A 232 -9.49 -20.92 -4.34
C GLN A 232 -8.21 -20.43 -5.02
N ARG A 233 -7.78 -19.21 -4.74
CA ARG A 233 -6.62 -18.56 -5.34
C ARG A 233 -5.61 -18.14 -4.28
N GLU A 234 -4.39 -17.90 -4.72
CA GLU A 234 -3.29 -17.46 -3.87
C GLU A 234 -2.46 -16.40 -4.57
N PHE A 235 -2.15 -15.34 -3.85
CA PHE A 235 -1.23 -14.31 -4.31
C PHE A 235 0.21 -14.80 -4.15
N VAL A 236 1.00 -14.68 -5.23
CA VAL A 236 2.41 -15.06 -5.27
C VAL A 236 3.28 -13.95 -5.83
N THR A 237 4.52 -13.88 -5.35
CA THR A 237 5.60 -13.14 -6.00
C THR A 237 6.49 -14.14 -6.73
N LEU A 238 6.81 -13.83 -7.98
CA LEU A 238 7.62 -14.66 -8.86
C LEU A 238 8.86 -13.89 -9.30
N THR A 239 10.00 -14.55 -9.38
CA THR A 239 11.14 -14.13 -10.20
C THR A 239 11.12 -14.89 -11.51
N LEU A 240 11.42 -14.19 -12.61
CA LEU A 240 11.49 -14.81 -13.93
C LEU A 240 12.96 -15.04 -14.30
N ASP A 241 13.23 -16.19 -14.91
CA ASP A 241 14.56 -16.48 -15.45
C ASP A 241 14.91 -15.45 -16.53
N ASP A 242 16.19 -15.06 -16.58
CA ASP A 242 16.66 -14.14 -17.60
C ASP A 242 16.45 -14.72 -19.00
N PRO A 243 16.09 -13.88 -19.98
CA PRO A 243 15.97 -14.32 -21.34
C PRO A 243 17.39 -14.62 -21.90
N ASP A 244 17.57 -15.80 -22.48
CA ASP A 244 18.82 -16.19 -23.16
C ASP A 244 19.17 -15.27 -24.35
N ASP A 245 18.22 -14.46 -24.82
CA ASP A 245 18.34 -13.61 -25.99
C ASP A 245 18.73 -12.16 -25.67
N GLY A 246 19.04 -11.86 -24.41
CA GLY A 246 19.47 -10.52 -23.99
C GLY A 246 18.41 -9.44 -24.16
N ALA A 247 17.13 -9.81 -24.30
CA ALA A 247 16.03 -8.86 -24.38
C ALA A 247 16.01 -8.01 -23.08
N PRO A 248 16.18 -6.68 -23.18
CA PRO A 248 16.17 -5.83 -22.02
C PRO A 248 14.82 -5.93 -21.35
N PHE A 249 14.82 -6.13 -20.03
CA PHE A 249 13.62 -6.10 -19.22
C PHE A 249 12.51 -7.05 -19.70
N GLY A 250 12.78 -8.34 -19.83
CA GLY A 250 11.77 -9.36 -20.15
C GLY A 250 10.65 -9.41 -19.10
N GLU A 251 10.05 -8.26 -18.84
CA GLU A 251 9.03 -8.04 -17.85
C GLU A 251 7.71 -8.62 -18.32
N ALA A 252 7.03 -9.33 -17.45
CA ALA A 252 5.63 -9.62 -17.62
C ALA A 252 4.84 -8.31 -17.62
N VAL A 253 3.70 -8.30 -18.26
CA VAL A 253 2.78 -7.18 -18.23
C VAL A 253 1.53 -7.57 -17.45
N TYR A 254 0.79 -6.57 -16.99
CA TYR A 254 -0.50 -6.77 -16.35
C TYR A 254 -1.40 -7.68 -17.19
N LEU A 255 -2.04 -8.66 -16.55
CA LEU A 255 -2.84 -9.74 -17.16
C LEU A 255 -2.06 -10.73 -18.05
N SER A 256 -0.73 -10.77 -17.99
CA SER A 256 0.00 -11.89 -18.56
C SER A 256 -0.42 -13.21 -17.90
N ASN A 257 -0.62 -14.26 -18.72
CA ASN A 257 -0.98 -15.56 -18.18
C ASN A 257 0.15 -16.18 -17.37
N VAL A 258 -0.19 -16.79 -16.25
CA VAL A 258 0.65 -17.71 -15.50
C VAL A 258 0.21 -19.13 -15.84
N SER A 259 1.13 -19.94 -16.33
CA SER A 259 0.90 -21.39 -16.54
C SER A 259 1.60 -22.20 -15.46
N ILE A 260 0.89 -23.20 -14.95
CA ILE A 260 1.41 -24.20 -14.02
C ILE A 260 1.29 -25.58 -14.68
N ASP A 261 2.40 -26.30 -14.80
CA ASP A 261 2.48 -27.60 -15.47
C ASP A 261 1.85 -27.58 -16.88
N GLY A 262 1.97 -26.44 -17.58
CA GLY A 262 1.50 -26.24 -18.95
C GLY A 262 0.04 -25.80 -19.10
N ALA A 263 -0.76 -25.76 -18.03
CA ALA A 263 -2.13 -25.26 -18.02
C ALA A 263 -2.21 -23.81 -17.53
N ASP A 264 -3.16 -23.03 -18.03
CA ASP A 264 -3.43 -21.69 -17.53
C ASP A 264 -3.93 -21.78 -16.09
N ALA A 265 -3.25 -21.07 -15.18
CA ALA A 265 -3.48 -21.17 -13.75
C ALA A 265 -3.65 -19.82 -13.05
N GLY A 266 -3.48 -18.69 -13.74
CA GLY A 266 -3.61 -17.39 -13.12
C GLY A 266 -3.16 -16.24 -13.99
N LEU A 267 -3.14 -15.03 -13.38
CA LEU A 267 -2.81 -13.80 -14.07
C LEU A 267 -1.81 -12.96 -13.26
N VAL A 268 -0.91 -12.32 -13.98
CA VAL A 268 -0.02 -11.28 -13.43
C VAL A 268 -0.83 -10.03 -13.11
N VAL A 269 -0.65 -9.52 -11.91
CA VAL A 269 -1.31 -8.28 -11.44
C VAL A 269 -0.35 -7.10 -11.38
N SER A 270 0.95 -7.33 -11.20
CA SER A 270 2.03 -6.33 -11.36
C SER A 270 3.30 -7.01 -11.80
N ALA A 271 4.12 -6.27 -12.55
CA ALA A 271 5.46 -6.74 -12.93
C ALA A 271 6.40 -5.59 -13.19
N GLY A 272 7.69 -5.87 -13.12
CA GLY A 272 8.77 -4.92 -13.38
C GLY A 272 10.13 -5.53 -13.13
N TYR A 273 11.15 -4.71 -13.30
CA TYR A 273 12.53 -5.13 -13.02
C TYR A 273 12.98 -4.61 -11.65
N GLY A 274 13.43 -5.51 -10.80
CA GLY A 274 14.02 -5.18 -9.50
C GLY A 274 15.51 -4.85 -9.67
N HIS A 275 15.84 -3.56 -9.67
CA HIS A 275 17.21 -3.11 -9.94
C HIS A 275 18.21 -3.49 -8.85
N ARG A 276 17.75 -3.60 -7.61
CA ARG A 276 18.59 -4.01 -6.48
C ARG A 276 18.83 -5.51 -6.45
N VAL A 277 17.81 -6.28 -6.77
CA VAL A 277 17.87 -7.76 -6.78
C VAL A 277 18.36 -8.32 -8.12
N GLY A 278 18.40 -7.49 -9.16
CA GLY A 278 18.89 -7.88 -10.49
C GLY A 278 18.02 -8.90 -11.21
N ALA A 279 16.69 -8.87 -10.99
CA ALA A 279 15.78 -9.85 -11.55
C ALA A 279 14.47 -9.23 -12.05
N SER A 280 13.86 -9.84 -13.07
CA SER A 280 12.48 -9.57 -13.45
C SER A 280 11.53 -10.17 -12.41
N ILE A 281 10.59 -9.36 -11.92
CA ILE A 281 9.64 -9.71 -10.87
C ILE A 281 8.23 -9.68 -11.45
N ALA A 282 7.40 -10.64 -11.09
CA ALA A 282 5.98 -10.62 -11.34
C ALA A 282 5.21 -10.95 -10.05
N MET A 283 4.17 -10.18 -9.76
CA MET A 283 3.17 -10.53 -8.77
C MET A 283 1.96 -11.10 -9.50
N ALA A 284 1.41 -12.19 -9.01
CA ALA A 284 0.31 -12.87 -9.67
C ALA A 284 -0.69 -13.44 -8.66
N VAL A 285 -1.91 -13.63 -9.12
CA VAL A 285 -2.93 -14.41 -8.42
C VAL A 285 -3.18 -15.69 -9.22
N VAL A 286 -2.94 -16.82 -8.59
CA VAL A 286 -2.94 -18.14 -9.23
C VAL A 286 -3.89 -19.11 -8.54
N ASP A 287 -4.28 -20.18 -9.24
CA ASP A 287 -5.02 -21.28 -8.66
C ASP A 287 -4.20 -21.96 -7.54
N ARG A 288 -4.75 -22.05 -6.36
CA ARG A 288 -4.07 -22.53 -5.16
C ARG A 288 -3.82 -24.04 -5.23
N GLU A 289 -4.74 -24.80 -5.79
CA GLU A 289 -4.60 -26.27 -5.88
C GLU A 289 -3.52 -26.63 -6.91
N ALA A 290 -3.50 -25.94 -8.05
CA ALA A 290 -2.45 -26.09 -9.05
C ALA A 290 -1.07 -25.70 -8.48
N LEU A 291 -0.99 -24.59 -7.77
CA LEU A 291 0.25 -24.12 -7.15
C LEU A 291 0.82 -25.15 -6.15
N ALA A 292 -0.02 -25.73 -5.30
CA ALA A 292 0.40 -26.70 -4.29
C ALA A 292 1.01 -27.98 -4.89
N LYS A 293 0.70 -28.30 -6.16
CA LYS A 293 1.18 -29.49 -6.91
C LYS A 293 2.21 -29.12 -7.98
N ALA A 294 2.53 -27.84 -8.14
CA ALA A 294 3.34 -27.31 -9.24
C ALA A 294 4.73 -27.95 -9.31
N LYS A 295 5.12 -28.37 -10.50
CA LYS A 295 6.49 -28.80 -10.84
C LYS A 295 7.19 -27.80 -11.74
N ASP A 296 6.43 -27.11 -12.58
CA ASP A 296 6.90 -26.06 -13.48
C ASP A 296 5.94 -24.89 -13.47
N ILE A 297 6.49 -23.69 -13.32
CA ILE A 297 5.74 -22.44 -13.36
C ILE A 297 6.35 -21.57 -14.45
N SER A 298 5.51 -21.01 -15.29
CA SER A 298 5.95 -20.06 -16.33
C SER A 298 4.99 -18.89 -16.47
N VAL A 299 5.54 -17.74 -16.89
CA VAL A 299 4.79 -16.53 -17.20
C VAL A 299 4.92 -16.24 -18.69
N HIS A 300 3.84 -15.85 -19.33
CA HIS A 300 3.84 -15.48 -20.74
C HIS A 300 4.30 -14.04 -20.89
N VAL A 301 5.47 -13.84 -21.49
CA VAL A 301 6.07 -12.52 -21.72
C VAL A 301 6.26 -12.32 -23.23
N LEU A 302 5.57 -11.35 -23.79
CA LEU A 302 5.67 -11.00 -25.24
C LEU A 302 5.54 -12.22 -26.16
N GLY A 303 4.57 -13.12 -25.87
CA GLY A 303 4.31 -14.33 -26.65
C GLY A 303 5.26 -15.49 -26.40
N ARG A 304 6.18 -15.37 -25.44
CA ARG A 304 7.10 -16.46 -25.03
C ARG A 304 6.83 -16.87 -23.59
N LYS A 305 6.96 -18.16 -23.31
CA LYS A 305 6.94 -18.67 -21.93
C LYS A 305 8.30 -18.47 -21.30
N ARG A 306 8.32 -17.82 -20.14
CA ARG A 306 9.50 -17.69 -19.30
C ARG A 306 9.28 -18.48 -18.01
N ARG A 307 10.23 -19.29 -17.66
CA ARG A 307 10.21 -20.02 -16.40
C ARG A 307 10.21 -19.03 -15.23
N ALA A 308 9.48 -19.37 -14.17
CA ALA A 308 9.34 -18.53 -13.00
C ALA A 308 9.50 -19.34 -11.72
N THR A 309 10.03 -18.69 -10.69
CA THR A 309 10.22 -19.28 -9.35
C THR A 309 9.45 -18.48 -8.32
N VAL A 310 8.72 -19.16 -7.44
CA VAL A 310 7.99 -18.54 -6.34
C VAL A 310 8.98 -18.01 -5.29
N VAL A 311 8.79 -16.76 -4.88
CA VAL A 311 9.56 -16.11 -3.80
C VAL A 311 8.87 -16.40 -2.47
N GLU A 312 9.56 -17.10 -1.57
CA GLU A 312 9.07 -17.33 -0.22
C GLU A 312 8.90 -16.00 0.55
N GLY A 313 7.75 -15.85 1.23
CA GLY A 313 7.45 -14.66 2.01
C GLY A 313 7.21 -13.38 1.20
N HIS A 314 7.21 -13.45 -0.12
CA HIS A 314 6.94 -12.37 -1.07
C HIS A 314 7.95 -11.21 -1.09
N VAL A 315 8.99 -11.25 -0.29
CA VAL A 315 10.01 -10.18 -0.14
C VAL A 315 11.34 -10.67 -0.68
N LEU A 316 11.96 -9.89 -1.57
CA LEU A 316 13.20 -10.28 -2.22
C LEU A 316 14.46 -9.78 -1.49
N TYR A 317 14.34 -8.76 -0.60
CA TYR A 317 15.48 -8.31 0.21
C TYR A 317 15.04 -7.68 1.55
#